data_e78ddef2ba7153e4afb1f7aa4861dd3d
#
_entry.id   e78ddef2ba7153e4afb1f7aa4861dd3d
#
_cell.length_a   1.000
_cell.length_b   1.000
_cell.length_c   1.000
_cell.angle_alpha   90.00
_cell.angle_beta   90.00
_cell.angle_gamma   90.00
#
_symmetry.space_group_name_H-M   'P 1'
#
loop_
_entity.id
_entity.type
_entity.pdbx_description
1 polymer ?
#
loop_
_entity_poly.entity_id
_entity_poly.type
_entity_poly.pdbx_seq_one_letter_code
_entity_poly.pdbx_strand_id
1 'polypeptide(L)'
;MPSRHLVRTTEQADFKVPKAFEALSKGFRRWCIVNGENGSVHQEFSICELDPGGTIEAHIHTFEESIYILEGGLICETGDGTYALEPGDYGVIQVSAPHALRNDDNVRVRWAEMLAPQPRLEGDGDIYPVAALPKTTPIPVDARDPRTRSFGHISSDNMSAAKQTQNMLAVSASMRTALLVYSGITVKMMVDSDLGAQLATMFMVQYEPAGLAGAHDHPLEETYMILEGEVDAWFDGVQYRLKPGDTAWAGVGCIHEFRNPTRGIVRWLETQAPQPPRRYSYRFRRDWKYLEEALKKEKHNHG
;
A
#
# COMPACT_ATOMS: atom_id res chain seq x y z
N MET A 1 -1.14 22.56 17.21
CA MET A 1 -0.83 21.13 17.16
C MET A 1 -0.35 20.86 15.76
N PRO A 2 0.60 19.96 15.53
CA PRO A 2 0.94 19.56 14.18
C PRO A 2 -0.31 19.00 13.47
N SER A 3 -0.36 19.14 12.15
CA SER A 3 -1.44 18.57 11.35
C SER A 3 -1.46 17.04 11.55
N ARG A 4 -2.65 16.46 11.69
CA ARG A 4 -2.82 15.01 11.76
C ARG A 4 -3.10 14.38 10.41
N HIS A 5 -2.98 15.15 9.34
CA HIS A 5 -3.13 14.65 7.97
C HIS A 5 -2.22 15.40 7.01
N LEU A 6 -1.96 14.78 5.89
CA LEU A 6 -1.18 15.29 4.79
C LEU A 6 -1.83 14.87 3.47
N VAL A 7 -1.79 15.74 2.47
CA VAL A 7 -2.10 15.40 1.08
C VAL A 7 -0.95 15.86 0.19
N ARG A 8 -0.51 15.00 -0.72
CA ARG A 8 0.50 15.30 -1.73
C ARG A 8 -0.01 14.90 -3.11
N THR A 9 0.19 15.76 -4.07
CA THR A 9 -0.12 15.51 -5.48
C THR A 9 1.13 15.14 -6.27
N THR A 10 0.96 14.50 -7.41
CA THR A 10 2.08 14.14 -8.31
C THR A 10 2.89 15.35 -8.77
N GLU A 11 2.31 16.54 -8.80
CA GLU A 11 3.00 17.80 -9.15
C GLU A 11 4.05 18.21 -8.11
N GLN A 12 3.94 17.67 -6.89
CA GLN A 12 4.87 17.91 -5.79
C GLN A 12 5.96 16.84 -5.68
N ALA A 13 6.04 15.92 -6.67
CA ALA A 13 7.02 14.83 -6.64
C ALA A 13 8.47 15.37 -6.63
N ASP A 14 9.25 14.90 -5.67
CA ASP A 14 10.64 15.31 -5.45
C ASP A 14 11.51 14.07 -5.23
N PHE A 15 11.88 13.42 -6.35
CA PHE A 15 12.68 12.21 -6.34
C PHE A 15 14.15 12.48 -6.07
N LYS A 16 14.67 11.96 -4.98
CA LYS A 16 16.08 12.10 -4.55
C LYS A 16 16.67 10.75 -4.22
N VAL A 17 18.00 10.65 -4.33
CA VAL A 17 18.72 9.50 -3.76
C VAL A 17 18.75 9.70 -2.24
N PRO A 18 18.16 8.78 -1.43
CA PRO A 18 18.27 8.88 0.01
C PRO A 18 19.73 8.69 0.45
N LYS A 19 20.16 9.45 1.45
CA LYS A 19 21.55 9.43 1.94
C LYS A 19 22.06 8.02 2.26
N ALA A 20 21.23 7.19 2.87
CA ALA A 20 21.57 5.81 3.20
C ALA A 20 21.86 4.93 1.97
N PHE A 21 21.36 5.33 0.80
CA PHE A 21 21.52 4.58 -0.45
C PHE A 21 22.54 5.18 -1.42
N GLU A 22 23.18 6.33 -1.10
CA GLU A 22 24.16 6.97 -1.99
C GLU A 22 25.32 6.03 -2.36
N ALA A 23 25.81 5.24 -1.41
CA ALA A 23 26.88 4.26 -1.63
C ALA A 23 26.37 2.85 -1.97
N LEU A 24 25.09 2.59 -1.80
CA LEU A 24 24.47 1.26 -1.94
C LEU A 24 23.65 1.12 -3.21
N SER A 25 23.44 2.18 -3.98
CA SER A 25 22.57 2.12 -5.14
C SER A 25 23.15 2.81 -6.38
N LYS A 26 22.64 2.37 -7.52
CA LYS A 26 22.85 3.01 -8.81
C LYS A 26 21.51 3.21 -9.49
N GLY A 27 21.19 4.46 -9.88
CA GLY A 27 19.95 4.77 -10.59
C GLY A 27 18.68 4.70 -9.74
N PHE A 28 18.82 4.60 -8.41
CA PHE A 28 17.72 4.60 -7.46
C PHE A 28 17.37 6.02 -7.04
N ARG A 29 16.06 6.29 -6.93
CA ARG A 29 15.51 7.52 -6.37
C ARG A 29 14.22 7.21 -5.59
N ARG A 30 13.97 8.01 -4.55
CA ARG A 30 12.79 7.91 -3.70
C ARG A 30 12.15 9.28 -3.55
N TRP A 31 10.86 9.33 -3.68
CA TRP A 31 10.02 10.45 -3.23
C TRP A 31 9.35 10.03 -1.93
N CYS A 32 9.92 10.48 -0.81
CA CYS A 32 9.34 10.26 0.52
C CYS A 32 8.16 11.21 0.71
N ILE A 33 6.97 10.66 0.89
CA ILE A 33 5.72 11.39 1.00
C ILE A 33 5.34 11.57 2.47
N VAL A 34 5.46 10.50 3.26
CA VAL A 34 5.09 10.46 4.68
C VAL A 34 6.27 9.95 5.49
N ASN A 35 6.66 10.71 6.51
CA ASN A 35 7.71 10.33 7.47
C ASN A 35 7.58 11.15 8.77
N GLY A 36 8.56 11.02 9.67
CA GLY A 36 8.59 11.75 10.93
C GLY A 36 8.65 13.27 10.81
N GLU A 37 9.18 13.82 9.70
CA GLU A 37 9.23 15.28 9.49
C GLU A 37 7.85 15.89 9.30
N ASN A 38 6.91 15.13 8.75
CA ASN A 38 5.53 15.59 8.55
C ASN A 38 4.55 15.02 9.57
N GLY A 39 5.05 14.39 10.64
CA GLY A 39 4.28 14.07 11.83
C GLY A 39 3.85 12.60 11.94
N SER A 40 4.23 11.73 11.00
CA SER A 40 4.07 10.30 11.15
C SER A 40 4.92 9.76 12.31
N VAL A 41 4.38 8.81 13.06
CA VAL A 41 5.02 8.18 14.22
C VAL A 41 5.35 6.72 13.95
N HIS A 42 4.58 6.08 13.06
CA HIS A 42 4.64 4.62 12.89
C HIS A 42 5.17 4.20 11.52
N GLN A 43 4.97 4.99 10.47
CA GLN A 43 5.30 4.58 9.11
C GLN A 43 6.01 5.63 8.29
N GLU A 44 6.77 5.19 7.30
CA GLU A 44 7.18 5.97 6.14
C GLU A 44 6.44 5.43 4.92
N PHE A 45 6.00 6.32 4.03
CA PHE A 45 5.43 5.93 2.74
C PHE A 45 6.10 6.72 1.62
N SER A 46 6.53 6.01 0.60
CA SER A 46 7.33 6.56 -0.50
C SER A 46 6.90 5.99 -1.84
N ILE A 47 7.20 6.72 -2.91
CA ILE A 47 7.28 6.20 -4.26
C ILE A 47 8.75 6.10 -4.65
N CYS A 48 9.13 4.92 -5.11
CA CYS A 48 10.50 4.59 -5.49
C CYS A 48 10.62 4.39 -6.99
N GLU A 49 11.78 4.75 -7.54
CA GLU A 49 12.14 4.55 -8.95
C GLU A 49 13.53 3.92 -9.06
N LEU A 50 13.68 3.00 -10.01
CA LEU A 50 15.00 2.42 -10.37
C LEU A 50 15.14 2.45 -11.89
N ASP A 51 16.18 3.15 -12.37
CA ASP A 51 16.46 3.29 -13.79
C ASP A 51 16.85 1.95 -14.45
N PRO A 52 16.76 1.80 -15.78
CA PRO A 52 17.28 0.64 -16.50
C PRO A 52 18.74 0.33 -16.13
N GLY A 53 19.02 -0.93 -15.77
CA GLY A 53 20.32 -1.36 -15.27
C GLY A 53 20.71 -0.79 -13.89
N GLY A 54 19.73 -0.24 -13.17
CA GLY A 54 19.89 0.23 -11.80
C GLY A 54 19.93 -0.90 -10.79
N THR A 55 20.58 -0.65 -9.64
CA THR A 55 20.72 -1.62 -8.53
C THR A 55 20.56 -0.95 -7.18
N ILE A 56 20.05 -1.72 -6.22
CA ILE A 56 20.22 -1.49 -4.79
C ILE A 56 20.93 -2.73 -4.26
N GLU A 57 22.15 -2.52 -3.75
CA GLU A 57 23.03 -3.60 -3.28
C GLU A 57 22.46 -4.30 -2.04
N ALA A 58 22.98 -5.49 -1.75
CA ALA A 58 22.49 -6.34 -0.66
C ALA A 58 22.63 -5.64 0.71
N HIS A 59 21.52 -5.55 1.41
CA HIS A 59 21.40 -4.89 2.70
C HIS A 59 20.34 -5.56 3.58
N ILE A 60 20.31 -5.16 4.84
CA ILE A 60 19.26 -5.44 5.83
C ILE A 60 18.80 -4.12 6.45
N HIS A 61 17.63 -4.14 7.03
CA HIS A 61 17.09 -2.99 7.77
C HIS A 61 16.34 -3.42 9.04
N THR A 62 16.05 -2.48 9.94
CA THR A 62 15.40 -2.73 11.25
C THR A 62 13.88 -2.60 11.19
N PHE A 63 13.31 -2.38 10.03
CA PHE A 63 11.87 -2.23 9.77
C PHE A 63 11.38 -3.32 8.81
N GLU A 64 10.07 -3.49 8.71
CA GLU A 64 9.43 -4.20 7.58
C GLU A 64 9.30 -3.25 6.40
N GLU A 65 9.58 -3.75 5.20
CA GLU A 65 9.36 -3.07 3.94
C GLU A 65 8.27 -3.79 3.17
N SER A 66 7.16 -3.11 2.93
CA SER A 66 6.08 -3.58 2.06
C SER A 66 6.18 -2.88 0.71
N ILE A 67 6.14 -3.64 -0.38
CA ILE A 67 6.27 -3.13 -1.75
C ILE A 67 5.04 -3.46 -2.58
N TYR A 68 4.71 -2.56 -3.51
CA TYR A 68 3.68 -2.77 -4.54
C TYR A 68 4.18 -2.20 -5.87
N ILE A 69 4.29 -3.04 -6.90
CA ILE A 69 4.82 -2.64 -8.19
C ILE A 69 3.75 -1.88 -8.99
N LEU A 70 4.10 -0.66 -9.38
CA LEU A 70 3.24 0.25 -10.15
C LEU A 70 3.51 0.15 -11.65
N GLU A 71 4.80 0.14 -12.04
CA GLU A 71 5.24 0.19 -13.43
C GLU A 71 6.58 -0.53 -13.60
N GLY A 72 6.79 -1.19 -14.74
CA GLY A 72 8.04 -1.89 -15.07
C GLY A 72 8.23 -3.17 -14.27
N GLY A 73 9.37 -3.84 -14.47
CA GLY A 73 9.74 -5.08 -13.79
C GLY A 73 10.85 -4.87 -12.76
N LEU A 74 10.69 -5.43 -11.56
CA LEU A 74 11.69 -5.38 -10.49
C LEU A 74 12.17 -6.78 -10.16
N ILE A 75 13.48 -6.98 -10.13
CA ILE A 75 14.07 -8.21 -9.61
C ILE A 75 14.43 -8.00 -8.14
N CYS A 76 13.85 -8.84 -7.28
CA CYS A 76 14.12 -8.88 -5.85
C CYS A 76 14.93 -10.14 -5.51
N GLU A 77 16.15 -9.98 -5.04
CA GLU A 77 17.01 -11.05 -4.53
C GLU A 77 16.87 -11.11 -3.01
N THR A 78 16.65 -12.30 -2.46
CA THR A 78 16.56 -12.53 -1.01
C THR A 78 17.43 -13.73 -0.62
N GLY A 79 17.52 -14.02 0.68
CA GLY A 79 18.19 -15.24 1.16
C GLY A 79 17.53 -16.54 0.65
N ASP A 80 16.25 -16.50 0.31
CA ASP A 80 15.47 -17.68 -0.10
C ASP A 80 15.41 -17.87 -1.64
N GLY A 81 15.75 -16.84 -2.41
CA GLY A 81 15.70 -16.92 -3.88
C GLY A 81 15.64 -15.55 -4.56
N THR A 82 15.48 -15.59 -5.87
CA THR A 82 15.35 -14.41 -6.73
C THR A 82 13.97 -14.40 -7.37
N TYR A 83 13.29 -13.27 -7.32
CA TYR A 83 11.91 -13.09 -7.75
C TYR A 83 11.81 -12.01 -8.82
N ALA A 84 11.08 -12.29 -9.89
CA ALA A 84 10.72 -11.29 -10.90
C ALA A 84 9.32 -10.77 -10.58
N LEU A 85 9.25 -9.48 -10.22
CA LEU A 85 8.02 -8.79 -9.86
C LEU A 85 7.56 -7.92 -11.02
N GLU A 86 6.26 -7.94 -11.31
CA GLU A 86 5.61 -7.16 -12.36
C GLU A 86 4.50 -6.25 -11.80
N PRO A 87 3.94 -5.30 -12.56
CA PRO A 87 2.86 -4.44 -12.08
C PRO A 87 1.69 -5.23 -11.51
N GLY A 88 1.28 -4.87 -10.29
CA GLY A 88 0.28 -5.59 -9.51
C GLY A 88 0.86 -6.61 -8.52
N ASP A 89 2.16 -6.93 -8.61
CA ASP A 89 2.82 -7.73 -7.60
C ASP A 89 3.10 -6.90 -6.35
N TYR A 90 3.04 -7.57 -5.21
CA TYR A 90 3.31 -7.00 -3.89
C TYR A 90 4.01 -8.01 -2.99
N GLY A 91 4.60 -7.53 -1.94
CA GLY A 91 5.26 -8.41 -0.98
C GLY A 91 5.72 -7.69 0.27
N VAL A 92 6.31 -8.46 1.18
CA VAL A 92 6.93 -7.95 2.40
C VAL A 92 8.34 -8.51 2.57
N ILE A 93 9.27 -7.61 2.86
CA ILE A 93 10.61 -7.93 3.31
C ILE A 93 10.63 -7.70 4.81
N GLN A 94 10.89 -8.77 5.54
CA GLN A 94 10.84 -8.75 7.00
C GLN A 94 12.07 -8.07 7.60
N VAL A 95 11.94 -7.65 8.86
CA VAL A 95 13.05 -7.11 9.65
C VAL A 95 14.28 -8.02 9.56
N SER A 96 15.43 -7.44 9.25
CA SER A 96 16.73 -8.13 9.11
C SER A 96 16.81 -9.19 8.01
N ALA A 97 15.84 -9.26 7.10
CA ALA A 97 15.92 -10.14 5.94
C ALA A 97 16.87 -9.56 4.89
N PRO A 98 17.97 -10.25 4.52
CA PRO A 98 18.90 -9.77 3.49
C PRO A 98 18.20 -9.75 2.12
N HIS A 99 18.32 -8.62 1.42
CA HIS A 99 17.76 -8.48 0.07
C HIS A 99 18.54 -7.48 -0.77
N ALA A 100 18.36 -7.57 -2.08
CA ALA A 100 18.90 -6.65 -3.08
C ALA A 100 17.87 -6.46 -4.18
N LEU A 101 17.83 -5.28 -4.81
CA LEU A 101 16.92 -4.98 -5.89
C LEU A 101 17.69 -4.60 -7.15
N ARG A 102 17.18 -4.98 -8.32
CA ARG A 102 17.74 -4.56 -9.61
C ARG A 102 16.67 -4.46 -10.68
N ASN A 103 16.94 -3.65 -11.66
CA ASN A 103 16.12 -3.49 -12.85
C ASN A 103 16.88 -4.03 -14.07
N ASP A 104 16.49 -5.21 -14.56
CA ASP A 104 17.07 -5.86 -15.72
C ASP A 104 16.37 -5.43 -17.03
N ASP A 105 15.28 -4.67 -16.95
CA ASP A 105 14.53 -4.20 -18.10
C ASP A 105 15.15 -2.93 -18.74
N ASN A 106 14.63 -2.57 -19.90
CA ASN A 106 15.01 -1.35 -20.63
C ASN A 106 14.11 -0.14 -20.29
N VAL A 107 13.16 -0.30 -19.38
CA VAL A 107 12.28 0.73 -18.87
C VAL A 107 12.49 0.91 -17.38
N ARG A 108 12.18 2.11 -16.87
CA ARG A 108 12.23 2.39 -15.45
C ARG A 108 11.17 1.58 -14.72
N VAL A 109 11.51 1.02 -13.58
CA VAL A 109 10.54 0.46 -12.63
C VAL A 109 10.16 1.50 -11.60
N ARG A 110 8.89 1.48 -11.20
CA ARG A 110 8.32 2.31 -10.12
C ARG A 110 7.50 1.45 -9.19
N TRP A 111 7.66 1.65 -7.88
CA TRP A 111 6.88 0.96 -6.86
C TRP A 111 6.49 1.88 -5.71
N ALA A 112 5.39 1.56 -5.05
CA ALA A 112 5.02 2.13 -3.75
C ALA A 112 5.70 1.31 -2.66
N GLU A 113 6.24 2.00 -1.66
CA GLU A 113 6.97 1.41 -0.55
C GLU A 113 6.44 1.95 0.77
N MET A 114 6.20 1.05 1.70
CA MET A 114 5.85 1.38 3.08
C MET A 114 6.85 0.74 4.03
N LEU A 115 7.39 1.53 4.94
CA LEU A 115 8.34 1.10 5.97
C LEU A 115 7.71 1.24 7.35
N ALA A 116 7.78 0.21 8.18
CA ALA A 116 7.26 0.22 9.55
C ALA A 116 8.13 -0.62 10.50
N PRO A 117 8.52 -0.09 11.70
CA PRO A 117 8.38 1.32 12.06
C PRO A 117 9.17 2.21 11.10
N GLN A 118 8.81 3.48 11.02
CA GLN A 118 9.57 4.39 10.14
C GLN A 118 11.07 4.40 10.47
N PRO A 119 11.95 4.49 9.47
CA PRO A 119 13.39 4.63 9.69
C PRO A 119 13.72 5.87 10.53
N ARG A 120 14.78 5.82 11.31
CA ARG A 120 15.27 6.99 12.01
C ARG A 120 15.80 8.00 11.01
N LEU A 121 15.46 9.27 11.19
CA LEU A 121 15.93 10.36 10.33
C LEU A 121 17.42 10.65 10.51
N GLU A 122 18.01 10.24 11.63
CA GLU A 122 19.42 10.42 11.95
C GLU A 122 20.23 9.16 11.63
N GLY A 123 21.51 9.35 11.26
CA GLY A 123 22.45 8.26 10.98
C GLY A 123 22.26 7.63 9.60
N ASP A 124 22.33 6.30 9.56
CA ASP A 124 22.30 5.50 8.31
C ASP A 124 20.90 5.04 7.92
N GLY A 125 19.85 5.65 8.47
CA GLY A 125 18.45 5.32 8.15
C GLY A 125 18.06 3.89 8.52
N ASP A 126 18.76 3.28 9.48
CA ASP A 126 18.54 1.89 9.93
C ASP A 126 18.78 0.83 8.83
N ILE A 127 19.65 1.13 7.86
CA ILE A 127 20.00 0.29 6.71
C ILE A 127 21.48 -0.10 6.82
N TYR A 128 21.77 -1.39 6.67
CA TYR A 128 23.11 -1.93 6.85
C TYR A 128 23.49 -2.82 5.68
N PRO A 129 24.62 -2.53 4.98
CA PRO A 129 25.10 -3.37 3.88
C PRO A 129 25.50 -4.76 4.39
N VAL A 130 25.25 -5.77 3.57
CA VAL A 130 25.66 -7.14 3.82
C VAL A 130 26.39 -7.72 2.62
N ALA A 131 26.95 -8.92 2.76
CA ALA A 131 27.57 -9.62 1.64
C ALA A 131 26.56 -9.87 0.51
N ALA A 132 27.04 -9.83 -0.73
CA ALA A 132 26.22 -10.09 -1.92
C ALA A 132 25.50 -11.44 -1.81
N LEU A 133 24.23 -11.44 -2.21
CA LEU A 133 23.39 -12.63 -2.19
C LEU A 133 23.73 -13.58 -3.34
N PRO A 134 23.46 -14.90 -3.19
CA PRO A 134 23.59 -15.85 -4.28
C PRO A 134 22.67 -15.48 -5.46
N LYS A 135 23.25 -15.35 -6.65
CA LYS A 135 22.46 -15.13 -7.86
C LYS A 135 21.78 -16.42 -8.29
N THR A 136 20.46 -16.40 -8.32
CA THR A 136 19.62 -17.49 -8.82
C THR A 136 18.78 -17.00 -10.01
N THR A 137 18.25 -17.92 -10.78
CA THR A 137 17.32 -17.57 -11.86
C THR A 137 16.07 -16.95 -11.27
N PRO A 138 15.64 -15.74 -11.69
CA PRO A 138 14.41 -15.13 -11.22
C PRO A 138 13.19 -16.00 -11.53
N ILE A 139 12.31 -16.16 -10.56
CA ILE A 139 11.02 -16.83 -10.73
C ILE A 139 9.89 -15.80 -10.64
N PRO A 140 8.86 -15.89 -11.51
CA PRO A 140 7.69 -15.02 -11.41
C PRO A 140 6.89 -15.32 -10.14
N VAL A 141 6.14 -14.34 -9.67
CA VAL A 141 5.20 -14.54 -8.56
C VAL A 141 4.04 -15.43 -9.01
N ASP A 142 3.82 -16.52 -8.31
CA ASP A 142 2.68 -17.42 -8.52
C ASP A 142 2.14 -17.89 -7.16
N ALA A 143 0.87 -17.60 -6.89
CA ALA A 143 0.20 -18.00 -5.65
C ALA A 143 0.20 -19.53 -5.40
N ARG A 144 0.42 -20.32 -6.43
CA ARG A 144 0.51 -21.79 -6.35
C ARG A 144 1.92 -22.30 -6.05
N ASP A 145 2.94 -21.46 -6.26
CA ASP A 145 4.34 -21.81 -6.02
C ASP A 145 4.72 -21.49 -4.56
N PRO A 146 5.01 -22.50 -3.72
CA PRO A 146 5.36 -22.27 -2.33
C PRO A 146 6.65 -21.45 -2.15
N ARG A 147 7.47 -21.32 -3.19
CA ARG A 147 8.70 -20.52 -3.14
C ARG A 147 8.41 -19.02 -3.16
N THR A 148 7.24 -18.60 -3.67
CA THR A 148 6.87 -17.17 -3.81
C THR A 148 5.94 -16.67 -2.70
N ARG A 149 5.85 -17.35 -1.56
CA ARG A 149 4.87 -17.05 -0.50
C ARG A 149 5.03 -15.70 0.20
N SER A 150 6.19 -15.06 0.11
CA SER A 150 6.38 -13.70 0.62
C SER A 150 5.85 -12.61 -0.32
N PHE A 151 5.32 -13.02 -1.46
CA PHE A 151 4.77 -12.17 -2.51
C PHE A 151 3.38 -12.61 -2.92
N GLY A 152 2.66 -11.73 -3.61
CA GLY A 152 1.37 -12.00 -4.22
C GLY A 152 1.14 -11.09 -5.42
N HIS A 153 0.07 -11.37 -6.17
CA HIS A 153 -0.36 -10.58 -7.31
C HIS A 153 -1.81 -10.15 -7.16
N ILE A 154 -2.14 -8.90 -7.48
CA ILE A 154 -3.50 -8.40 -7.50
C ILE A 154 -3.82 -7.73 -8.84
N SER A 155 -4.93 -8.14 -9.43
CA SER A 155 -5.49 -7.53 -10.63
C SER A 155 -6.83 -6.85 -10.34
N SER A 156 -7.33 -6.07 -11.29
CA SER A 156 -8.65 -5.43 -11.17
C SER A 156 -9.78 -6.44 -10.96
N ASP A 157 -9.66 -7.64 -11.52
CA ASP A 157 -10.65 -8.72 -11.37
C ASP A 157 -10.80 -9.19 -9.91
N ASN A 158 -9.70 -9.15 -9.13
CA ASN A 158 -9.72 -9.51 -7.72
C ASN A 158 -10.55 -8.53 -6.87
N MET A 159 -10.76 -7.30 -7.36
CA MET A 159 -11.54 -6.26 -6.67
C MET A 159 -13.04 -6.28 -7.03
N SER A 160 -13.45 -6.96 -8.07
CA SER A 160 -14.85 -7.03 -8.48
C SER A 160 -15.68 -7.82 -7.47
N ALA A 161 -16.65 -7.17 -6.83
CA ALA A 161 -17.57 -7.82 -5.89
C ALA A 161 -18.33 -9.00 -6.54
N ALA A 162 -18.72 -8.86 -7.82
CA ALA A 162 -19.44 -9.88 -8.58
C ALA A 162 -18.57 -11.12 -8.89
N LYS A 163 -17.24 -10.98 -8.86
CA LYS A 163 -16.29 -12.06 -9.13
C LYS A 163 -15.77 -12.74 -7.85
N GLN A 164 -16.20 -12.32 -6.65
CA GLN A 164 -15.81 -12.97 -5.39
C GLN A 164 -16.54 -14.31 -5.25
N THR A 165 -15.98 -15.35 -5.84
CA THR A 165 -16.52 -16.73 -5.81
C THR A 165 -15.48 -17.68 -5.22
N GLN A 166 -15.91 -18.88 -4.79
CA GLN A 166 -15.01 -19.93 -4.29
C GLN A 166 -13.98 -20.40 -5.34
N ASN A 167 -14.26 -20.16 -6.63
CA ASN A 167 -13.39 -20.56 -7.73
C ASN A 167 -12.33 -19.48 -8.06
N MET A 168 -12.42 -18.29 -7.46
CA MET A 168 -11.38 -17.28 -7.62
C MET A 168 -10.13 -17.76 -6.89
N LEU A 169 -9.04 -17.87 -7.64
CA LEU A 169 -7.78 -18.34 -7.10
C LEU A 169 -7.21 -17.35 -6.08
N ALA A 170 -6.53 -17.91 -5.11
CA ALA A 170 -5.67 -17.20 -4.22
C ALA A 170 -4.63 -16.37 -5.00
N VAL A 171 -4.50 -15.10 -4.63
CA VAL A 171 -3.48 -14.21 -5.22
C VAL A 171 -2.21 -14.17 -4.40
N SER A 172 -2.28 -14.66 -3.15
CA SER A 172 -1.14 -14.84 -2.23
C SER A 172 -1.56 -15.68 -1.02
N ALA A 173 -0.64 -15.86 -0.07
CA ALA A 173 -0.96 -16.45 1.23
C ALA A 173 -1.98 -15.60 2.02
N SER A 174 -1.98 -14.27 1.83
CA SER A 174 -3.00 -13.38 2.37
C SER A 174 -4.22 -13.33 1.45
N MET A 175 -5.31 -13.94 1.89
CA MET A 175 -6.52 -14.15 1.08
C MET A 175 -7.75 -13.45 1.60
N ARG A 176 -7.61 -12.67 2.64
CA ARG A 176 -8.78 -12.04 3.27
C ARG A 176 -9.39 -10.97 2.37
N THR A 177 -10.69 -11.08 2.17
CA THR A 177 -11.49 -10.09 1.46
C THR A 177 -12.62 -9.66 2.38
N ALA A 178 -12.78 -8.35 2.55
CA ALA A 178 -13.95 -7.77 3.19
C ALA A 178 -14.86 -7.16 2.13
N LEU A 179 -16.13 -7.50 2.19
CA LEU A 179 -17.18 -6.91 1.36
C LEU A 179 -18.11 -6.12 2.26
N LEU A 180 -18.01 -4.81 2.22
CA LEU A 180 -18.91 -3.90 2.92
C LEU A 180 -20.06 -3.53 1.97
N VAL A 181 -20.93 -4.49 1.71
CA VAL A 181 -21.99 -4.41 0.69
C VAL A 181 -22.85 -3.15 0.83
N TYR A 182 -23.23 -2.81 2.06
CA TYR A 182 -24.07 -1.62 2.32
C TYR A 182 -23.32 -0.30 2.12
N SER A 183 -21.99 -0.34 2.11
CA SER A 183 -21.14 0.83 1.89
C SER A 183 -20.59 0.88 0.46
N GLY A 184 -20.82 -0.15 -0.35
CA GLY A 184 -20.29 -0.24 -1.71
C GLY A 184 -18.77 -0.36 -1.75
N ILE A 185 -18.17 -1.08 -0.80
CA ILE A 185 -16.71 -1.16 -0.61
C ILE A 185 -16.24 -2.61 -0.70
N THR A 186 -15.18 -2.83 -1.44
CA THR A 186 -14.40 -4.08 -1.44
C THR A 186 -12.99 -3.79 -0.92
N VAL A 187 -12.54 -4.56 0.05
CA VAL A 187 -11.18 -4.51 0.59
C VAL A 187 -10.51 -5.86 0.37
N LYS A 188 -9.31 -5.85 -0.19
CA LYS A 188 -8.49 -7.04 -0.40
C LYS A 188 -7.18 -6.90 0.37
N MET A 189 -7.01 -7.70 1.42
CA MET A 189 -5.75 -7.75 2.16
C MET A 189 -4.65 -8.31 1.26
N MET A 190 -3.52 -7.65 1.25
CA MET A 190 -2.34 -7.99 0.45
C MET A 190 -1.18 -8.37 1.35
N VAL A 191 -0.70 -7.45 2.16
CA VAL A 191 0.34 -7.70 3.16
C VAL A 191 -0.29 -7.66 4.54
N ASP A 192 -0.22 -8.77 5.25
CA ASP A 192 -0.67 -8.94 6.64
C ASP A 192 0.06 -10.12 7.30
N SER A 193 -0.42 -10.54 8.47
CA SER A 193 0.16 -11.67 9.20
C SER A 193 0.15 -12.99 8.43
N ASP A 194 -0.75 -13.16 7.45
CA ASP A 194 -0.80 -14.39 6.66
C ASP A 194 0.33 -14.43 5.62
N LEU A 195 0.77 -13.25 5.14
CA LEU A 195 1.95 -13.11 4.28
C LEU A 195 3.27 -13.07 5.08
N GLY A 196 3.19 -12.90 6.40
CA GLY A 196 4.33 -12.88 7.31
C GLY A 196 4.67 -11.51 7.89
N ALA A 197 3.89 -10.45 7.57
CA ALA A 197 4.06 -9.13 8.16
C ALA A 197 3.64 -9.13 9.65
N GLN A 198 4.36 -8.38 10.48
CA GLN A 198 4.11 -8.25 11.91
C GLN A 198 3.85 -6.82 12.35
N LEU A 199 4.35 -5.84 11.62
CA LEU A 199 4.40 -4.45 12.05
C LEU A 199 3.40 -3.57 11.28
N ALA A 200 3.07 -3.96 10.06
CA ALA A 200 2.22 -3.18 9.17
C ALA A 200 1.24 -4.04 8.38
N THR A 201 0.27 -3.39 7.72
CA THR A 201 -0.57 -4.01 6.70
C THR A 201 -0.62 -3.14 5.45
N MET A 202 -0.81 -3.80 4.31
CA MET A 202 -1.06 -3.16 3.02
C MET A 202 -2.23 -3.87 2.35
N PHE A 203 -3.15 -3.12 1.77
CA PHE A 203 -4.33 -3.69 1.12
C PHE A 203 -4.86 -2.78 0.02
N MET A 204 -5.64 -3.37 -0.86
CA MET A 204 -6.34 -2.66 -1.93
C MET A 204 -7.78 -2.39 -1.53
N VAL A 205 -8.24 -1.18 -1.77
CA VAL A 205 -9.61 -0.74 -1.52
C VAL A 205 -10.25 -0.31 -2.83
N GLN A 206 -11.48 -0.70 -3.06
CA GLN A 206 -12.30 -0.25 -4.19
C GLN A 206 -13.67 0.19 -3.71
N TYR A 207 -14.11 1.36 -4.18
CA TYR A 207 -15.46 1.86 -4.00
C TYR A 207 -16.23 1.79 -5.31
N GLU A 208 -17.41 1.21 -5.25
CA GLU A 208 -18.41 1.29 -6.31
C GLU A 208 -18.99 2.73 -6.38
N PRO A 209 -19.71 3.08 -7.46
CA PRO A 209 -20.44 4.35 -7.52
C PRO A 209 -21.26 4.63 -6.27
N ALA A 210 -21.13 5.82 -5.71
CA ALA A 210 -21.74 6.24 -4.44
C ALA A 210 -21.23 5.49 -3.19
N GLY A 211 -20.19 4.66 -3.30
CA GLY A 211 -19.55 4.01 -2.16
C GLY A 211 -19.09 5.03 -1.12
N LEU A 212 -19.23 4.68 0.16
CA LEU A 212 -19.02 5.61 1.27
C LEU A 212 -18.44 4.91 2.49
N ALA A 213 -17.33 5.44 3.03
CA ALA A 213 -16.94 5.22 4.42
C ALA A 213 -17.27 6.48 5.21
N GLY A 214 -18.16 6.38 6.19
CA GLY A 214 -18.53 7.49 7.06
C GLY A 214 -17.38 7.93 7.97
N ALA A 215 -17.52 9.12 8.57
CA ALA A 215 -16.49 9.69 9.43
C ALA A 215 -16.12 8.75 10.58
N HIS A 216 -14.84 8.37 10.67
CA HIS A 216 -14.29 7.49 11.70
C HIS A 216 -12.86 7.88 12.05
N ASP A 217 -12.33 7.29 13.10
CA ASP A 217 -10.93 7.38 13.50
C ASP A 217 -10.46 6.04 14.09
N HIS A 218 -9.16 5.89 14.24
CA HIS A 218 -8.56 4.69 14.83
C HIS A 218 -7.17 5.01 15.42
N PRO A 219 -6.65 4.13 16.30
CA PRO A 219 -5.36 4.34 16.96
C PRO A 219 -4.17 3.84 16.11
N LEU A 220 -4.22 4.03 14.82
CA LEU A 220 -3.17 3.69 13.85
C LEU A 220 -3.11 4.75 12.77
N GLU A 221 -2.04 4.76 12.00
CA GLU A 221 -1.85 5.64 10.86
C GLU A 221 -2.18 4.93 9.57
N GLU A 222 -2.70 5.66 8.60
CA GLU A 222 -3.01 5.15 7.27
C GLU A 222 -2.45 6.06 6.18
N THR A 223 -2.06 5.45 5.05
CA THR A 223 -1.85 6.18 3.79
C THR A 223 -2.78 5.65 2.72
N TYR A 224 -3.14 6.52 1.79
CA TYR A 224 -4.08 6.27 0.69
C TYR A 224 -3.46 6.77 -0.60
N MET A 225 -2.95 5.89 -1.45
CA MET A 225 -2.45 6.24 -2.78
C MET A 225 -3.50 5.91 -3.83
N ILE A 226 -4.05 6.93 -4.46
CA ILE A 226 -5.11 6.75 -5.47
C ILE A 226 -4.52 6.17 -6.76
N LEU A 227 -5.13 5.07 -7.23
CA LEU A 227 -4.70 4.36 -8.44
C LEU A 227 -5.67 4.55 -9.60
N GLU A 228 -6.98 4.62 -9.33
CA GLU A 228 -8.02 4.73 -10.35
C GLU A 228 -9.20 5.54 -9.83
N GLY A 229 -9.81 6.35 -10.71
CA GLY A 229 -10.97 7.18 -10.38
C GLY A 229 -10.63 8.39 -9.53
N GLU A 230 -11.68 9.08 -9.05
CA GLU A 230 -11.55 10.24 -8.16
C GLU A 230 -12.42 10.05 -6.91
N VAL A 231 -11.90 10.45 -5.75
CA VAL A 231 -12.58 10.34 -4.46
C VAL A 231 -12.66 11.68 -3.74
N ASP A 232 -13.82 11.97 -3.15
CA ASP A 232 -13.93 13.02 -2.13
C ASP A 232 -13.48 12.43 -0.80
N ALA A 233 -12.52 13.08 -0.17
CA ALA A 233 -11.96 12.70 1.13
C ALA A 233 -12.02 13.88 2.10
N TRP A 234 -12.28 13.61 3.37
CA TRP A 234 -12.21 14.59 4.45
C TRP A 234 -11.25 14.11 5.52
N PHE A 235 -10.37 14.99 5.96
CA PHE A 235 -9.42 14.73 7.05
C PHE A 235 -9.54 15.85 8.07
N ASP A 236 -9.95 15.53 9.30
CA ASP A 236 -10.24 16.50 10.37
C ASP A 236 -11.17 17.65 9.90
N GLY A 237 -12.12 17.35 9.01
CA GLY A 237 -13.10 18.29 8.47
C GLY A 237 -12.62 19.09 7.25
N VAL A 238 -11.38 18.93 6.80
CA VAL A 238 -10.86 19.55 5.57
C VAL A 238 -11.15 18.62 4.39
N GLN A 239 -11.83 19.14 3.37
CA GLN A 239 -12.20 18.39 2.18
C GLN A 239 -11.13 18.46 1.10
N TYR A 240 -10.91 17.32 0.45
CA TYR A 240 -10.04 17.15 -0.72
C TYR A 240 -10.76 16.37 -1.81
N ARG A 241 -10.41 16.62 -3.07
CA ARG A 241 -10.70 15.76 -4.21
C ARG A 241 -9.38 15.12 -4.63
N LEU A 242 -9.24 13.81 -4.40
CA LEU A 242 -8.03 13.05 -4.73
C LEU A 242 -8.24 12.33 -6.07
N LYS A 243 -7.18 12.29 -6.89
CA LYS A 243 -7.13 11.69 -8.22
C LYS A 243 -5.93 10.72 -8.35
N PRO A 244 -5.85 9.90 -9.40
CA PRO A 244 -4.74 8.97 -9.57
C PRO A 244 -3.36 9.61 -9.42
N GLY A 245 -2.52 8.98 -8.59
CA GLY A 245 -1.19 9.45 -8.21
C GLY A 245 -1.16 10.33 -6.96
N ASP A 246 -2.28 10.91 -6.52
CA ASP A 246 -2.33 11.64 -5.25
C ASP A 246 -2.23 10.66 -4.08
N THR A 247 -1.54 11.10 -3.02
CA THR A 247 -1.40 10.34 -1.78
C THR A 247 -1.85 11.20 -0.60
N ALA A 248 -2.68 10.62 0.26
CA ALA A 248 -3.07 11.19 1.54
C ALA A 248 -2.54 10.33 2.69
N TRP A 249 -2.35 10.94 3.85
CA TRP A 249 -2.01 10.29 5.11
C TRP A 249 -2.95 10.78 6.21
N ALA A 250 -3.44 9.85 7.01
CA ALA A 250 -4.18 10.10 8.24
C ALA A 250 -3.36 9.58 9.43
N GLY A 251 -2.95 10.48 10.30
CA GLY A 251 -2.25 10.16 11.55
C GLY A 251 -3.19 9.60 12.60
N VAL A 252 -2.62 9.11 13.69
CA VAL A 252 -3.37 8.54 14.82
C VAL A 252 -4.48 9.49 15.30
N GLY A 253 -5.73 8.98 15.30
CA GLY A 253 -6.91 9.73 15.72
C GLY A 253 -7.36 10.84 14.79
N CYS A 254 -6.81 10.93 13.58
CA CYS A 254 -7.35 11.79 12.53
C CYS A 254 -8.74 11.30 12.13
N ILE A 255 -9.74 12.17 12.20
CA ILE A 255 -11.08 11.81 11.73
C ILE A 255 -11.08 11.93 10.22
N HIS A 256 -11.42 10.82 9.54
CA HIS A 256 -11.45 10.80 8.08
C HIS A 256 -12.71 10.12 7.54
N GLU A 257 -13.05 10.48 6.30
CA GLU A 257 -14.24 10.03 5.59
C GLU A 257 -13.94 10.02 4.10
N PHE A 258 -14.53 9.06 3.36
CA PHE A 258 -14.38 8.94 1.91
C PHE A 258 -15.71 8.72 1.22
N ARG A 259 -15.86 9.31 0.05
CA ARG A 259 -17.02 9.12 -0.80
C ARG A 259 -16.61 9.07 -2.28
N ASN A 260 -17.10 8.08 -3.01
CA ASN A 260 -17.01 8.08 -4.46
C ASN A 260 -18.13 8.96 -5.06
N PRO A 261 -17.81 10.15 -5.59
CA PRO A 261 -18.78 11.05 -6.17
C PRO A 261 -19.08 10.74 -7.65
N THR A 262 -18.37 9.76 -8.24
CA THR A 262 -18.39 9.50 -9.68
C THR A 262 -19.35 8.35 -10.04
N ARG A 263 -19.51 8.11 -11.35
CA ARG A 263 -20.27 6.97 -11.88
C ARG A 263 -19.39 5.73 -12.14
N GLY A 264 -18.07 5.89 -12.02
CA GLY A 264 -17.08 4.82 -12.13
C GLY A 264 -16.64 4.32 -10.75
N ILE A 265 -15.77 3.34 -10.76
CA ILE A 265 -15.10 2.87 -9.53
C ILE A 265 -14.01 3.86 -9.11
N VAL A 266 -13.65 3.79 -7.83
CA VAL A 266 -12.45 4.40 -7.29
C VAL A 266 -11.63 3.31 -6.62
N ARG A 267 -10.31 3.29 -6.86
CA ARG A 267 -9.40 2.30 -6.26
C ARG A 267 -8.15 2.97 -5.74
N TRP A 268 -7.68 2.50 -4.58
CA TRP A 268 -6.43 2.96 -4.00
C TRP A 268 -5.69 1.85 -3.26
N LEU A 269 -4.39 2.01 -3.16
CA LEU A 269 -3.53 1.27 -2.25
C LEU A 269 -3.59 1.93 -0.88
N GLU A 270 -3.82 1.13 0.15
CA GLU A 270 -3.87 1.59 1.53
C GLU A 270 -2.87 0.85 2.40
N THR A 271 -2.24 1.57 3.32
CA THR A 271 -1.31 1.00 4.29
C THR A 271 -1.70 1.40 5.70
N GLN A 272 -1.43 0.55 6.68
CA GLN A 272 -1.69 0.80 8.09
C GLN A 272 -0.51 0.40 8.95
N ALA A 273 -0.15 1.27 9.91
CA ALA A 273 0.82 0.97 10.96
C ALA A 273 0.46 1.67 12.29
N PRO A 274 0.73 1.02 13.45
CA PRO A 274 1.13 -0.38 13.58
C PRO A 274 0.07 -1.34 13.05
N GLN A 275 0.42 -2.60 12.82
CA GLN A 275 -0.54 -3.61 12.38
C GLN A 275 -1.78 -3.60 13.31
N PRO A 276 -3.01 -3.47 12.76
CA PRO A 276 -4.20 -3.38 13.59
C PRO A 276 -4.38 -4.62 14.47
N PRO A 277 -4.83 -4.48 15.72
CA PRO A 277 -5.18 -5.62 16.54
C PRO A 277 -6.29 -6.43 15.87
N ARG A 278 -6.31 -7.73 16.07
CA ARG A 278 -7.20 -8.69 15.38
C ARG A 278 -8.71 -8.40 15.51
N ARG A 279 -9.14 -7.44 16.35
CA ARG A 279 -10.54 -7.05 16.53
C ARG A 279 -10.67 -5.54 16.79
N TYR A 280 -11.51 -4.86 15.99
CA TYR A 280 -12.20 -3.59 16.28
C TYR A 280 -11.30 -2.38 16.53
N SER A 281 -10.47 -2.01 15.55
CA SER A 281 -9.68 -0.77 15.59
C SER A 281 -10.46 0.46 15.13
N TYR A 282 -11.63 0.29 14.52
CA TYR A 282 -12.41 1.36 13.90
C TYR A 282 -13.50 1.88 14.83
N ARG A 283 -13.64 3.20 14.94
CA ARG A 283 -14.68 3.88 15.70
C ARG A 283 -15.50 4.74 14.77
N PHE A 284 -16.53 4.16 14.13
CA PHE A 284 -17.40 4.87 13.22
C PHE A 284 -18.25 5.90 13.96
N ARG A 285 -18.25 7.14 13.47
CA ARG A 285 -19.02 8.24 14.07
C ARG A 285 -20.37 8.46 13.40
N ARG A 286 -20.48 8.22 12.09
CA ARG A 286 -21.69 8.49 11.30
C ARG A 286 -21.74 7.63 10.03
N ASP A 287 -21.80 6.34 10.14
CA ASP A 287 -21.88 5.40 9.02
C ASP A 287 -23.31 5.07 8.56
N TRP A 288 -24.34 5.49 9.32
CA TRP A 288 -25.72 5.16 9.04
C TRP A 288 -26.34 5.87 7.84
N LYS A 289 -25.79 6.97 7.37
CA LYS A 289 -26.36 7.77 6.27
C LYS A 289 -26.46 6.97 4.97
N TYR A 290 -25.42 6.21 4.63
CA TYR A 290 -25.45 5.37 3.43
C TYR A 290 -26.55 4.30 3.51
N LEU A 291 -26.63 3.61 4.64
CA LEU A 291 -27.67 2.60 4.88
C LEU A 291 -29.09 3.18 4.82
N GLU A 292 -29.31 4.34 5.43
CA GLU A 292 -30.60 5.03 5.36
C GLU A 292 -31.01 5.37 3.92
N GLU A 293 -30.07 5.87 3.11
CA GLU A 293 -30.32 6.19 1.71
C GLU A 293 -30.55 4.92 0.87
N ALA A 294 -29.80 3.86 1.10
CA ALA A 294 -30.01 2.56 0.44
C ALA A 294 -31.40 1.98 0.76
N LEU A 295 -31.79 1.97 2.02
CA LEU A 295 -33.11 1.49 2.46
C LEU A 295 -34.28 2.34 1.93
N LYS A 296 -34.07 3.65 1.76
CA LYS A 296 -35.07 4.53 1.11
C LYS A 296 -35.29 4.17 -0.36
N LYS A 297 -34.19 3.87 -1.09
CA LYS A 297 -34.25 3.47 -2.51
C LYS A 297 -34.93 2.12 -2.69
N GLU A 298 -34.69 1.14 -1.82
CA GLU A 298 -35.36 -0.17 -1.86
C GLU A 298 -36.86 -0.04 -1.67
N LYS A 299 -37.31 0.79 -0.75
CA LYS A 299 -38.78 1.03 -0.53
C LYS A 299 -39.47 1.67 -1.73
N HIS A 300 -38.77 2.45 -2.57
CA HIS A 300 -39.34 3.05 -3.77
C HIS A 300 -39.39 2.10 -4.96
N ASN A 301 -38.60 1.02 -4.96
CA ASN A 301 -38.57 0.02 -6.03
C ASN A 301 -39.55 -1.13 -5.80
N HIS A 302 -40.21 -1.20 -4.65
CA HIS A 302 -41.19 -2.22 -4.27
C HIS A 302 -42.59 -1.66 -3.94
N GLY A 303 -42.86 -0.38 -4.31
CA GLY A 303 -44.12 0.32 -4.14
C GLY A 303 -44.82 0.58 -5.53
#